data_a8bc6e7acdca609c1f912c516a7231c7
#
_entry.id   a8bc6e7acdca609c1f912c516a7231c7
#
_cell.length_a   1.000
_cell.length_b   1.000
_cell.length_c   1.000
_cell.angle_alpha   90.00
_cell.angle_beta   90.00
_cell.angle_gamma   90.00
#
_symmetry.space_group_name_H-M   'P 1'
#
loop_
_entity.id
_entity.type
_entity.pdbx_description
1 polymer ?
#
loop_
_entity_poly.entity_id
_entity_poly.type
_entity_poly.pdbx_seq_one_letter_code
_entity_poly.pdbx_strand_id
1 'polypeptide(L)'
;MLRRLFSTLCCALWLSACSSPTAGPDPLYNELGGEAGLIRIVEGMLLNVARDPRIAERFRDANIERVRDKLVEQFCVVAGGPCTYTGDSMPEVHRGLDISPSEFNALVEDLIKAMDSEGIAVPVQNRLIARLAKLRGQVIHQ
;
A
#
# COMPACT_ATOMS: atom_id res chain seq x y z
N MET A 1 69.70 -18.24 38.46
CA MET A 1 68.83 -19.05 37.57
C MET A 1 67.51 -18.30 37.38
N LEU A 2 67.36 -17.63 36.24
CA LEU A 2 66.25 -16.69 35.99
C LEU A 2 65.31 -17.32 34.95
N ARG A 3 64.10 -17.78 35.39
CA ARG A 3 63.06 -18.34 34.50
C ARG A 3 62.23 -17.18 33.94
N ARG A 4 62.39 -16.92 32.65
CA ARG A 4 61.58 -15.98 31.89
C ARG A 4 60.25 -16.67 31.52
N LEU A 5 59.15 -16.20 32.06
CA LEU A 5 57.79 -16.54 31.64
C LEU A 5 57.41 -15.68 30.41
N PHE A 6 57.21 -16.31 29.28
CA PHE A 6 56.59 -15.68 28.10
C PHE A 6 55.07 -15.73 28.26
N SER A 7 54.48 -14.57 28.44
CA SER A 7 53.03 -14.41 28.41
C SER A 7 52.61 -14.17 26.98
N THR A 8 51.99 -15.15 26.32
CA THR A 8 51.41 -15.04 24.97
C THR A 8 50.05 -14.39 25.10
N LEU A 9 49.97 -13.11 24.69
CA LEU A 9 48.72 -12.34 24.62
C LEU A 9 47.96 -12.76 23.34
N CYS A 10 46.91 -13.56 23.50
CA CYS A 10 46.04 -14.01 22.45
C CYS A 10 44.99 -12.90 22.17
N CYS A 11 45.26 -12.07 21.15
CA CYS A 11 44.32 -11.04 20.65
C CYS A 11 43.18 -11.71 19.86
N ALA A 12 42.05 -11.98 20.49
CA ALA A 12 40.85 -12.44 19.80
C ALA A 12 40.22 -11.28 19.06
N LEU A 13 40.36 -11.25 17.72
CA LEU A 13 39.60 -10.34 16.85
C LEU A 13 38.15 -10.78 16.79
N TRP A 14 37.28 -10.03 17.43
CA TRP A 14 35.84 -10.17 17.27
C TRP A 14 35.43 -9.50 15.96
N LEU A 15 35.20 -10.29 14.91
CA LEU A 15 34.55 -9.84 13.69
C LEU A 15 33.06 -9.62 13.97
N SER A 16 32.69 -8.39 14.29
CA SER A 16 31.30 -7.99 14.36
C SER A 16 30.72 -7.99 12.93
N ALA A 17 30.03 -9.07 12.56
CA ALA A 17 29.24 -9.13 11.36
C ALA A 17 28.08 -8.11 11.51
N CYS A 18 28.18 -6.96 10.85
CA CYS A 18 27.05 -6.06 10.68
C CYS A 18 26.04 -6.73 9.74
N SER A 19 25.08 -7.48 10.32
CA SER A 19 23.89 -7.87 9.60
C SER A 19 23.07 -6.60 9.34
N SER A 20 23.04 -6.15 8.09
CA SER A 20 22.08 -5.10 7.67
C SER A 20 20.68 -5.62 7.96
N PRO A 21 19.84 -4.88 8.69
CA PRO A 21 18.44 -5.28 8.87
C PRO A 21 17.80 -5.30 7.48
N THR A 22 17.31 -6.45 7.07
CA THR A 22 16.36 -6.54 5.96
C THR A 22 15.17 -5.68 6.37
N ALA A 23 14.96 -4.56 5.68
CA ALA A 23 13.81 -3.72 5.92
C ALA A 23 12.55 -4.58 5.75
N GLY A 24 11.86 -4.82 6.87
CA GLY A 24 10.55 -5.48 6.86
C GLY A 24 9.52 -4.62 6.11
N PRO A 25 8.30 -5.13 5.91
CA PRO A 25 7.23 -4.34 5.32
C PRO A 25 7.09 -3.00 6.04
N ASP A 26 6.77 -1.95 5.27
CA ASP A 26 6.52 -0.61 5.82
C ASP A 26 5.46 -0.71 6.95
N PRO A 27 5.63 -0.01 8.06
CA PRO A 27 4.65 0.03 9.15
C PRO A 27 3.21 0.30 8.67
N LEU A 28 3.03 1.09 7.62
CA LEU A 28 1.72 1.40 7.05
C LEU A 28 0.97 0.14 6.60
N TYR A 29 1.64 -0.79 5.91
CA TYR A 29 1.02 -2.05 5.49
C TYR A 29 0.46 -2.84 6.68
N ASN A 30 1.24 -2.95 7.75
CA ASN A 30 0.82 -3.66 8.95
C ASN A 30 -0.31 -2.95 9.70
N GLU A 31 -0.27 -1.61 9.76
CA GLU A 31 -1.30 -0.79 10.41
C GLU A 31 -2.64 -0.80 9.65
N LEU A 32 -2.62 -1.07 8.34
CA LEU A 32 -3.82 -1.33 7.52
C LEU A 32 -4.36 -2.75 7.68
N GLY A 33 -3.73 -3.59 8.52
CA GLY A 33 -4.13 -4.97 8.77
C GLY A 33 -3.53 -5.99 7.80
N GLY A 34 -2.45 -5.63 7.09
CA GLY A 34 -1.80 -6.49 6.12
C GLY A 34 -2.71 -6.81 4.94
N GLU A 35 -2.47 -7.93 4.26
CA GLU A 35 -3.27 -8.35 3.09
C GLU A 35 -4.75 -8.49 3.43
N ALA A 36 -5.09 -9.16 4.53
CA ALA A 36 -6.48 -9.36 4.93
C ALA A 36 -7.21 -8.04 5.23
N GLY A 37 -6.53 -7.06 5.83
CA GLY A 37 -7.06 -5.72 6.06
C GLY A 37 -7.29 -4.97 4.76
N LEU A 38 -6.33 -5.01 3.83
CA LEU A 38 -6.46 -4.38 2.52
C LEU A 38 -7.61 -4.98 1.69
N ILE A 39 -7.82 -6.30 1.76
CA ILE A 39 -8.96 -6.95 1.11
C ILE A 39 -10.27 -6.36 1.64
N ARG A 40 -10.47 -6.29 2.95
CA ARG A 40 -11.71 -5.75 3.54
C ARG A 40 -11.90 -4.27 3.21
N ILE A 41 -10.84 -3.47 3.25
CA ILE A 41 -10.89 -2.05 2.88
C ILE A 41 -11.32 -1.88 1.41
N VAL A 42 -10.72 -2.62 0.49
CA VAL A 42 -11.05 -2.56 -0.95
C VAL A 42 -12.49 -3.03 -1.20
N GLU A 43 -12.92 -4.13 -0.61
CA GLU A 43 -14.28 -4.63 -0.74
C GLU A 43 -15.30 -3.63 -0.18
N GLY A 44 -15.04 -3.07 1.00
CA GLY A 44 -15.86 -2.01 1.60
C GLY A 44 -15.94 -0.76 0.72
N MET A 45 -14.82 -0.34 0.14
CA MET A 45 -14.76 0.78 -0.82
C MET A 45 -15.62 0.48 -2.06
N LEU A 46 -15.49 -0.69 -2.67
CA LEU A 46 -16.28 -1.06 -3.85
C LEU A 46 -17.79 -1.16 -3.54
N LEU A 47 -18.16 -1.59 -2.33
CA LEU A 47 -19.56 -1.54 -1.88
C LEU A 47 -20.09 -0.11 -1.72
N ASN A 48 -19.26 0.83 -1.27
CA ASN A 48 -19.61 2.24 -1.20
C ASN A 48 -19.76 2.84 -2.60
N VAL A 49 -18.80 2.57 -3.50
CA VAL A 49 -18.84 2.96 -4.92
C VAL A 49 -20.13 2.51 -5.61
N ALA A 50 -20.55 1.26 -5.39
CA ALA A 50 -21.78 0.74 -5.98
C ALA A 50 -23.06 1.49 -5.55
N ARG A 51 -22.99 2.23 -4.45
CA ARG A 51 -24.10 3.03 -3.89
C ARG A 51 -23.94 4.53 -4.10
N ASP A 52 -22.78 4.97 -4.59
CA ASP A 52 -22.50 6.38 -4.85
C ASP A 52 -22.87 6.77 -6.28
N PRO A 53 -23.99 7.52 -6.49
CA PRO A 53 -24.44 7.89 -7.83
C PRO A 53 -23.44 8.78 -8.58
N ARG A 54 -22.44 9.36 -7.90
CA ARG A 54 -21.42 10.20 -8.52
C ARG A 54 -20.45 9.42 -9.38
N ILE A 55 -20.22 8.11 -9.05
CA ILE A 55 -19.18 7.29 -9.69
C ILE A 55 -19.63 5.86 -10.03
N ALA A 56 -20.76 5.37 -9.51
CA ALA A 56 -21.22 3.99 -9.73
C ALA A 56 -21.27 3.62 -11.22
N GLU A 57 -21.69 4.58 -12.08
CA GLU A 57 -21.80 4.38 -13.52
C GLU A 57 -20.46 4.01 -14.20
N ARG A 58 -19.34 4.51 -13.67
CA ARG A 58 -18.00 4.22 -14.19
C ARG A 58 -17.60 2.75 -14.04
N PHE A 59 -18.27 2.04 -13.13
CA PHE A 59 -17.97 0.64 -12.81
C PHE A 59 -19.02 -0.34 -13.39
N ARG A 60 -20.06 0.15 -14.07
CA ARG A 60 -21.18 -0.69 -14.54
C ARG A 60 -20.73 -1.87 -15.40
N ASP A 61 -19.83 -1.64 -16.33
CA ASP A 61 -19.37 -2.65 -17.30
C ASP A 61 -18.01 -3.24 -16.90
N ALA A 62 -17.50 -2.88 -15.71
CA ALA A 62 -16.21 -3.36 -15.25
C ALA A 62 -16.30 -4.80 -14.70
N ASN A 63 -15.26 -5.58 -14.94
CA ASN A 63 -15.07 -6.83 -14.21
C ASN A 63 -14.65 -6.52 -12.77
N ILE A 64 -15.60 -6.49 -11.85
CA ILE A 64 -15.42 -6.06 -10.46
C ILE A 64 -14.44 -6.96 -9.71
N GLU A 65 -14.41 -8.28 -9.97
CA GLU A 65 -13.45 -9.18 -9.36
C GLU A 65 -12.02 -8.79 -9.76
N ARG A 66 -11.78 -8.54 -11.05
CA ARG A 66 -10.47 -8.07 -11.53
C ARG A 66 -10.11 -6.70 -10.94
N VAL A 67 -11.07 -5.76 -10.88
CA VAL A 67 -10.85 -4.43 -10.28
C VAL A 67 -10.46 -4.58 -8.81
N ARG A 68 -11.19 -5.39 -8.04
CA ARG A 68 -10.89 -5.70 -6.65
C ARG A 68 -9.46 -6.22 -6.49
N ASP A 69 -9.08 -7.23 -7.24
CA ASP A 69 -7.77 -7.87 -7.11
C ASP A 69 -6.64 -6.88 -7.44
N LYS A 70 -6.80 -6.08 -8.50
CA LYS A 70 -5.80 -5.07 -8.87
C LYS A 70 -5.71 -3.90 -7.88
N LEU A 71 -6.81 -3.52 -7.25
CA LEU A 71 -6.80 -2.53 -6.17
C LEU A 71 -6.10 -3.08 -4.91
N VAL A 72 -6.32 -4.34 -4.54
CA VAL A 72 -5.61 -4.97 -3.41
C VAL A 72 -4.11 -5.00 -3.66
N GLU A 73 -3.66 -5.46 -4.84
CA GLU A 73 -2.25 -5.43 -5.24
C GLU A 73 -1.67 -4.01 -5.19
N GLN A 74 -2.39 -3.04 -5.77
CA GLN A 74 -1.95 -1.65 -5.83
C GLN A 74 -1.83 -1.03 -4.44
N PHE A 75 -2.83 -1.22 -3.58
CA PHE A 75 -2.80 -0.69 -2.22
C PHE A 75 -1.70 -1.35 -1.38
N CYS A 76 -1.47 -2.63 -1.57
CA CYS A 76 -0.38 -3.34 -0.92
C CYS A 76 0.99 -2.74 -1.30
N VAL A 77 1.25 -2.53 -2.59
CA VAL A 77 2.50 -1.90 -3.07
C VAL A 77 2.62 -0.47 -2.54
N VAL A 78 1.55 0.32 -2.62
CA VAL A 78 1.54 1.72 -2.14
C VAL A 78 1.76 1.79 -0.61
N ALA A 79 1.24 0.82 0.14
CA ALA A 79 1.45 0.72 1.58
C ALA A 79 2.85 0.20 1.96
N GLY A 80 3.66 -0.25 1.00
CA GLY A 80 4.99 -0.83 1.25
C GLY A 80 4.94 -2.29 1.72
N GLY A 81 3.88 -3.01 1.35
CA GLY A 81 3.73 -4.44 1.59
C GLY A 81 4.58 -5.30 0.63
N PRO A 82 4.66 -6.62 0.89
CA PRO A 82 5.49 -7.55 0.12
C PRO A 82 4.80 -8.04 -1.17
N CYS A 83 4.10 -7.15 -1.87
CA CYS A 83 3.31 -7.48 -3.05
C CYS A 83 3.97 -6.97 -4.33
N THR A 84 3.50 -7.52 -5.46
CA THR A 84 3.84 -7.02 -6.79
C THR A 84 2.53 -6.63 -7.48
N TYR A 85 2.48 -5.43 -8.05
CA TYR A 85 1.36 -5.03 -8.89
C TYR A 85 1.52 -5.67 -10.26
N THR A 86 0.52 -6.44 -10.68
CA THR A 86 0.52 -7.18 -11.95
C THR A 86 -0.50 -6.65 -12.95
N GLY A 87 -1.08 -5.47 -12.67
CA GLY A 87 -1.98 -4.77 -13.60
C GLY A 87 -1.23 -3.90 -14.59
N ASP A 88 -1.98 -3.32 -15.54
CA ASP A 88 -1.48 -2.30 -16.45
C ASP A 88 -1.18 -1.00 -15.68
N SER A 89 -0.39 -0.10 -16.27
CA SER A 89 -0.08 1.19 -15.63
C SER A 89 -1.35 2.04 -15.42
N MET A 90 -1.32 2.95 -14.44
CA MET A 90 -2.46 3.83 -14.16
C MET A 90 -2.94 4.60 -15.38
N PRO A 91 -2.08 5.20 -16.24
CA PRO A 91 -2.53 5.84 -17.47
C PRO A 91 -3.17 4.88 -18.48
N GLU A 92 -2.73 3.63 -18.53
CA GLU A 92 -3.28 2.64 -19.45
C GLU A 92 -4.68 2.18 -19.06
N VAL A 93 -4.88 1.83 -17.77
CA VAL A 93 -6.20 1.38 -17.28
C VAL A 93 -7.24 2.49 -17.27
N HIS A 94 -6.82 3.77 -17.24
CA HIS A 94 -7.74 4.91 -17.23
C HIS A 94 -7.86 5.61 -18.59
N ARG A 95 -7.15 5.15 -19.61
CA ARG A 95 -7.18 5.74 -20.96
C ARG A 95 -8.59 5.75 -21.53
N GLY A 96 -9.04 6.95 -21.91
CA GLY A 96 -10.36 7.14 -22.50
C GLY A 96 -11.52 7.17 -21.50
N LEU A 97 -11.25 7.03 -20.21
CA LEU A 97 -12.29 7.14 -19.18
C LEU A 97 -12.61 8.59 -18.81
N ASP A 98 -11.71 9.53 -19.10
CA ASP A 98 -11.86 10.97 -18.79
C ASP A 98 -12.39 11.23 -17.37
N ILE A 99 -11.77 10.58 -16.39
CA ILE A 99 -12.16 10.72 -14.97
C ILE A 99 -11.97 12.16 -14.54
N SER A 100 -13.03 12.78 -14.07
CA SER A 100 -12.99 14.15 -13.54
C SER A 100 -12.38 14.22 -12.13
N PRO A 101 -11.88 15.41 -11.71
CA PRO A 101 -11.44 15.61 -10.32
C PRO A 101 -12.52 15.29 -9.28
N SER A 102 -13.80 15.56 -9.58
CA SER A 102 -14.91 15.27 -8.65
C SER A 102 -15.16 13.78 -8.50
N GLU A 103 -15.09 12.99 -9.58
CA GLU A 103 -15.21 11.54 -9.53
C GLU A 103 -14.04 10.88 -8.78
N PHE A 104 -12.81 11.38 -9.02
CA PHE A 104 -11.65 10.94 -8.23
C PHE A 104 -11.84 11.22 -6.73
N ASN A 105 -12.32 12.40 -6.37
CA ASN A 105 -12.58 12.73 -4.97
C ASN A 105 -13.69 11.86 -4.35
N ALA A 106 -14.75 11.56 -5.11
CA ALA A 106 -15.81 10.65 -4.67
C ALA A 106 -15.25 9.26 -4.33
N LEU A 107 -14.35 8.71 -5.16
CA LEU A 107 -13.67 7.44 -4.86
C LEU A 107 -12.84 7.52 -3.57
N VAL A 108 -12.12 8.62 -3.35
CA VAL A 108 -11.34 8.82 -2.12
C VAL A 108 -12.24 8.89 -0.89
N GLU A 109 -13.40 9.56 -0.97
CA GLU A 109 -14.39 9.59 0.11
C GLU A 109 -14.95 8.20 0.42
N ASP A 110 -15.20 7.37 -0.60
CA ASP A 110 -15.66 5.99 -0.41
C ASP A 110 -14.59 5.09 0.19
N LEU A 111 -13.32 5.33 -0.13
CA LEU A 111 -12.18 4.68 0.54
C LEU A 111 -12.10 5.09 2.02
N ILE A 112 -12.26 6.37 2.34
CA ILE A 112 -12.27 6.86 3.73
C ILE A 112 -13.36 6.16 4.53
N LYS A 113 -14.59 6.11 4.01
CA LYS A 113 -15.72 5.42 4.66
C LYS A 113 -15.43 3.94 4.92
N ALA A 114 -14.77 3.26 3.97
CA ALA A 114 -14.38 1.87 4.14
C ALA A 114 -13.33 1.71 5.25
N MET A 115 -12.32 2.57 5.29
CA MET A 115 -11.31 2.55 6.35
C MET A 115 -11.89 2.90 7.72
N ASP A 116 -12.85 3.82 7.79
CA ASP A 116 -13.59 4.14 9.03
C ASP A 116 -14.35 2.92 9.54
N SER A 117 -15.02 2.19 8.64
CA SER A 117 -15.77 0.98 8.98
C SER A 117 -14.87 -0.15 9.49
N GLU A 118 -13.63 -0.21 9.03
CA GLU A 118 -12.59 -1.15 9.50
C GLU A 118 -11.84 -0.66 10.76
N GLY A 119 -12.21 0.50 11.31
CA GLY A 119 -11.59 1.07 12.51
C GLY A 119 -10.15 1.54 12.30
N ILE A 120 -9.74 1.83 11.08
CA ILE A 120 -8.40 2.34 10.76
C ILE A 120 -8.26 3.76 11.30
N ALA A 121 -7.23 4.00 12.12
CA ALA A 121 -6.99 5.31 12.70
C ALA A 121 -6.73 6.39 11.62
N VAL A 122 -7.29 7.59 11.79
CA VAL A 122 -7.19 8.71 10.83
C VAL A 122 -5.75 9.01 10.38
N PRO A 123 -4.71 9.01 11.25
CA PRO A 123 -3.34 9.21 10.80
C PRO A 123 -2.83 8.13 9.83
N VAL A 124 -3.32 6.89 9.95
CA VAL A 124 -2.99 5.77 9.06
C VAL A 124 -3.68 5.98 7.71
N GLN A 125 -4.98 6.30 7.73
CA GLN A 125 -5.75 6.65 6.53
C GLN A 125 -5.07 7.76 5.73
N ASN A 126 -4.69 8.86 6.39
CA ASN A 126 -4.04 10.00 5.76
C ASN A 126 -2.71 9.63 5.08
N ARG A 127 -1.93 8.70 5.65
CA ARG A 127 -0.69 8.22 5.03
C ARG A 127 -0.96 7.43 3.75
N LEU A 128 -1.97 6.54 3.74
CA LEU A 128 -2.36 5.82 2.54
C LEU A 128 -2.85 6.79 1.46
N ILE A 129 -3.77 7.68 1.80
CA ILE A 129 -4.33 8.68 0.87
C ILE A 129 -3.22 9.57 0.28
N ALA A 130 -2.29 10.05 1.10
CA ALA A 130 -1.17 10.87 0.63
C ALA A 130 -0.26 10.14 -0.38
N ARG A 131 -0.11 8.82 -0.25
CA ARG A 131 0.64 8.00 -1.21
C ARG A 131 -0.18 7.78 -2.50
N LEU A 132 -1.46 7.48 -2.39
CA LEU A 132 -2.37 7.34 -3.54
C LEU A 132 -2.53 8.66 -4.32
N ALA A 133 -2.53 9.79 -3.64
CA ALA A 133 -2.62 11.11 -4.26
C ALA A 133 -1.48 11.40 -5.26
N LYS A 134 -0.33 10.72 -5.13
CA LYS A 134 0.77 10.83 -6.11
C LYS A 134 0.40 10.25 -7.48
N LEU A 135 -0.58 9.34 -7.52
CA LEU A 135 -1.08 8.72 -8.76
C LEU A 135 -2.18 9.55 -9.42
N ARG A 136 -2.71 10.59 -8.76
CA ARG A 136 -3.85 11.39 -9.21
C ARG A 136 -3.69 11.89 -10.65
N GLY A 137 -2.52 12.41 -11.00
CA GLY A 137 -2.23 12.90 -12.35
C GLY A 137 -2.15 11.82 -13.43
N GLN A 138 -2.11 10.55 -13.04
CA GLN A 138 -2.11 9.38 -13.93
C GLN A 138 -3.51 8.77 -14.09
N VAL A 139 -4.52 9.32 -13.42
CA VAL A 139 -5.92 8.84 -13.41
C VAL A 139 -6.85 9.87 -14.04
N ILE A 140 -6.69 11.14 -13.68
CA ILE A 140 -7.59 12.22 -14.12
C ILE A 140 -7.29 12.61 -15.56
N HIS A 141 -8.34 12.69 -16.36
CA HIS A 141 -8.30 13.12 -17.77
C HIS A 141 -7.31 12.30 -18.64
N GLN A 142 -7.27 10.97 -18.46
CA GLN A 142 -6.50 10.06 -19.30
C GLN A 142 -7.27 9.59 -20.54
#